data_f3980e7812e71bf8f887b9de5b054885
#
_entry.id   f3980e7812e71bf8f887b9de5b054885
#
_cell.length_a   1.000
_cell.length_b   1.000
_cell.length_c   1.000
_cell.angle_alpha   90.00
_cell.angle_beta   90.00
_cell.angle_gamma   90.00
#
_symmetry.space_group_name_H-M   'P 1'
#
loop_
_entity.id
_entity.type
_entity.pdbx_description
1 polymer ?
#
loop_
_entity_poly.entity_id
_entity_poly.type
_entity_poly.pdbx_seq_one_letter_code
_entity_poly.pdbx_strand_id
1 'polypeptide(L)'
;MPDLRFGDAGPTDEERIAVDEVVADLGAVLVVEGERLVYAGRARTAERRHLLLPALHAIQRASGWISPGGLDYACRQLEVPPAEAYGVATFYHLFTHEVPTATDVVHVCDDVACRPVGALDLIDELRAAGHHVKASPCLGQCERGPAVLVQRTGGHDLTIAPGSVDGVAVAISGRTSSPSATLHQAGSPGLRLLARVGVVDPGSLDDYRANGGYRALDAALAMGPDRVIEEVTTAGLSGRGGAAFPTGVKWRGVADQQGRPRHLVCNADESEPGTFKDRVVMEGDPFSLVEAMTIAGIAIGAEQGWLYLRGEYPVAAHRLRSAIEQARVAGLLGDDVAGSGKRFDIDLRVGAGAYICGEETALFNSIEGFRGEPRNKPPFPTTHGLFGQPTAINNVETLVNVLPIMVDGGEAYRATGTERSPGTRLFCLSGRVANPGIYEHEFGITLRGVLEAAGGVIGADEPHAVLLGGAAGFFVRSGQLDLPLTLEDTRAAGVSLGSGVVMVFGEEDDMVDTVRRVAEFFRDESCGQCVPCRVGTIRQEE
;
A
#
# COMPACT_ATOMS: atom_id res chain seq x y z
N MET A 1 -14.03 -17.99 -29.81
CA MET A 1 -13.87 -18.27 -28.38
C MET A 1 -12.40 -18.58 -28.15
N PRO A 2 -11.71 -18.07 -27.12
CA PRO A 2 -10.39 -18.57 -26.78
C PRO A 2 -10.48 -20.08 -26.51
N ASP A 3 -9.45 -20.83 -26.95
CA ASP A 3 -9.38 -22.28 -26.71
C ASP A 3 -9.06 -22.50 -25.22
N LEU A 4 -10.13 -22.57 -24.40
CA LEU A 4 -10.01 -22.75 -22.95
C LEU A 4 -9.84 -24.26 -22.67
N ARG A 5 -8.61 -24.67 -22.41
CA ARG A 5 -8.32 -26.04 -21.97
C ARG A 5 -8.34 -26.08 -20.45
N PHE A 6 -9.37 -26.69 -19.92
CA PHE A 6 -9.52 -26.92 -18.48
C PHE A 6 -8.99 -28.31 -18.11
N GLY A 7 -8.53 -28.46 -16.85
CA GLY A 7 -8.17 -29.74 -16.28
C GLY A 7 -9.41 -30.57 -15.91
N ASP A 8 -9.18 -31.82 -15.47
CA ASP A 8 -10.23 -32.73 -15.00
C ASP A 8 -10.48 -32.62 -13.48
N ALA A 9 -9.65 -31.84 -12.76
CA ALA A 9 -9.80 -31.64 -11.32
C ALA A 9 -11.01 -30.74 -11.03
N GLY A 10 -11.90 -31.19 -10.14
CA GLY A 10 -13.00 -30.36 -9.63
C GLY A 10 -12.61 -29.58 -8.37
N PRO A 11 -13.28 -28.44 -8.08
CA PRO A 11 -13.11 -27.73 -6.83
C PRO A 11 -13.70 -28.53 -5.65
N THR A 12 -13.24 -28.26 -4.43
CA THR A 12 -13.98 -28.66 -3.23
C THR A 12 -15.26 -27.82 -3.10
N ASP A 13 -16.18 -28.23 -2.21
CA ASP A 13 -17.40 -27.45 -1.97
C ASP A 13 -17.08 -26.07 -1.36
N GLU A 14 -16.09 -26.00 -0.48
CA GLU A 14 -15.61 -24.76 0.14
C GLU A 14 -15.01 -23.81 -0.91
N GLU A 15 -14.17 -24.31 -1.81
CA GLU A 15 -13.59 -23.50 -2.89
C GLU A 15 -14.66 -22.98 -3.84
N ARG A 16 -15.65 -23.84 -4.18
CA ARG A 16 -16.78 -23.44 -5.04
C ARG A 16 -17.58 -22.31 -4.42
N ILE A 17 -17.99 -22.46 -3.15
CA ILE A 17 -18.75 -21.44 -2.43
C ILE A 17 -17.96 -20.13 -2.37
N ALA A 18 -16.67 -20.18 -2.01
CA ALA A 18 -15.82 -19.00 -1.90
C ALA A 18 -15.69 -18.23 -3.23
N VAL A 19 -15.56 -18.91 -4.36
CA VAL A 19 -15.54 -18.27 -5.69
C VAL A 19 -16.89 -17.69 -6.06
N ASP A 20 -17.99 -18.44 -5.81
CA ASP A 20 -19.36 -18.00 -6.12
C ASP A 20 -19.73 -16.73 -5.34
N GLU A 21 -19.33 -16.61 -4.06
CA GLU A 21 -19.51 -15.41 -3.25
C GLU A 21 -18.78 -14.19 -3.86
N VAL A 22 -17.53 -14.35 -4.30
CA VAL A 22 -16.78 -13.27 -4.96
C VAL A 22 -17.47 -12.81 -6.24
N VAL A 23 -18.00 -13.75 -7.02
CA VAL A 23 -18.68 -13.42 -8.28
C VAL A 23 -20.03 -12.75 -8.05
N ALA A 24 -20.73 -13.10 -6.94
CA ALA A 24 -22.02 -12.52 -6.60
C ALA A 24 -21.94 -11.13 -5.97
N ASP A 25 -20.94 -10.91 -5.10
CA ASP A 25 -20.78 -9.69 -4.28
C ASP A 25 -20.27 -8.49 -5.10
N LEU A 26 -19.41 -8.75 -6.07
CA LEU A 26 -18.84 -7.70 -6.92
C LEU A 26 -19.71 -7.52 -8.17
N GLY A 27 -20.77 -6.74 -8.03
CA GLY A 27 -21.69 -6.37 -9.11
C GLY A 27 -20.96 -5.88 -10.37
N ALA A 28 -21.67 -5.84 -11.49
CA ALA A 28 -21.13 -5.48 -12.80
C ALA A 28 -20.35 -4.16 -12.74
N VAL A 29 -19.03 -4.23 -12.83
CA VAL A 29 -18.22 -3.05 -13.12
C VAL A 29 -18.68 -2.53 -14.47
N LEU A 30 -19.00 -1.24 -14.54
CA LEU A 30 -19.38 -0.56 -15.77
C LEU A 30 -18.26 -0.74 -16.81
N VAL A 31 -18.38 -1.75 -17.63
CA VAL A 31 -17.56 -1.88 -18.83
C VAL A 31 -18.16 -0.93 -19.85
N VAL A 32 -17.47 0.19 -20.06
CA VAL A 32 -17.85 1.11 -21.13
C VAL A 32 -17.60 0.43 -22.46
N GLU A 33 -18.66 0.22 -23.24
CA GLU A 33 -18.57 -0.07 -24.65
C GLU A 33 -17.82 1.09 -25.34
N GLY A 34 -16.58 0.92 -25.60
CA GLY A 34 -15.77 1.94 -26.28
C GLY A 34 -14.36 1.44 -26.54
N GLU A 35 -14.13 1.12 -27.79
CA GLU A 35 -12.82 1.05 -28.45
C GLU A 35 -11.71 0.29 -27.72
N ARG A 36 -11.66 -0.98 -28.01
CA ARG A 36 -10.45 -1.76 -28.15
C ARG A 36 -9.82 -2.31 -26.92
N LEU A 37 -10.41 -3.32 -26.51
CA LEU A 37 -9.53 -4.44 -26.28
C LEU A 37 -9.77 -5.46 -27.40
N VAL A 38 -9.47 -5.10 -28.62
CA VAL A 38 -9.26 -6.06 -29.70
C VAL A 38 -7.87 -6.64 -29.55
N TYR A 39 -7.66 -7.36 -28.46
CA TYR A 39 -6.74 -8.47 -28.48
C TYR A 39 -7.57 -9.72 -28.74
N ALA A 40 -7.60 -10.14 -29.99
CA ALA A 40 -8.08 -11.46 -30.42
C ALA A 40 -9.52 -11.86 -29.99
N GLY A 41 -10.54 -11.05 -30.22
CA GLY A 41 -11.95 -11.43 -30.01
C GLY A 41 -12.40 -11.48 -28.56
N ARG A 42 -11.72 -10.86 -27.62
CA ARG A 42 -11.92 -10.95 -26.16
C ARG A 42 -12.80 -9.86 -25.55
N ALA A 43 -13.68 -9.23 -26.27
CA ALA A 43 -14.50 -8.12 -25.74
C ALA A 43 -15.42 -8.51 -24.55
N ARG A 44 -15.83 -9.77 -24.43
CA ARG A 44 -16.68 -10.25 -23.32
C ARG A 44 -15.93 -10.85 -22.14
N THR A 45 -14.70 -11.33 -22.32
CA THR A 45 -13.90 -11.93 -21.24
C THR A 45 -13.25 -10.89 -20.31
N ALA A 46 -13.23 -9.62 -20.70
CA ALA A 46 -12.68 -8.54 -19.89
C ALA A 46 -13.56 -8.15 -18.69
N GLU A 47 -14.87 -8.37 -18.76
CA GLU A 47 -15.84 -7.83 -17.77
C GLU A 47 -15.66 -8.39 -16.37
N ARG A 48 -15.18 -9.63 -16.21
CA ARG A 48 -15.01 -10.29 -14.91
C ARG A 48 -13.56 -10.61 -14.53
N ARG A 49 -12.61 -10.37 -15.43
CA ARG A 49 -11.20 -10.72 -15.19
C ARG A 49 -10.64 -10.03 -13.94
N HIS A 50 -11.05 -8.80 -13.64
CA HIS A 50 -10.65 -8.06 -12.46
C HIS A 50 -11.02 -8.74 -11.12
N LEU A 51 -11.88 -9.79 -11.17
CA LEU A 51 -12.23 -10.62 -10.02
C LEU A 51 -11.23 -11.78 -9.81
N LEU A 52 -10.26 -11.97 -10.71
CA LEU A 52 -9.33 -13.12 -10.60
C LEU A 52 -8.53 -13.08 -9.30
N LEU A 53 -7.93 -11.95 -8.95
CA LEU A 53 -7.15 -11.85 -7.71
C LEU A 53 -8.02 -12.04 -6.46
N PRO A 54 -9.20 -11.40 -6.32
CA PRO A 54 -10.17 -11.73 -5.27
C PRO A 54 -10.56 -13.20 -5.20
N ALA A 55 -10.80 -13.86 -6.33
CA ALA A 55 -11.14 -15.28 -6.37
C ALA A 55 -9.98 -16.17 -5.90
N LEU A 56 -8.72 -15.85 -6.29
CA LEU A 56 -7.53 -16.55 -5.81
C LEU A 56 -7.37 -16.41 -4.28
N HIS A 57 -7.58 -15.21 -3.74
CA HIS A 57 -7.61 -15.00 -2.27
C HIS A 57 -8.68 -15.83 -1.59
N ALA A 58 -9.88 -15.92 -2.18
CA ALA A 58 -10.99 -16.70 -1.63
C ALA A 58 -10.67 -18.21 -1.62
N ILE A 59 -10.12 -18.74 -2.72
CA ILE A 59 -9.67 -20.14 -2.81
C ILE A 59 -8.61 -20.42 -1.74
N GLN A 60 -7.54 -19.61 -1.67
CA GLN A 60 -6.48 -19.82 -0.69
C GLN A 60 -6.99 -19.75 0.75
N ARG A 61 -7.90 -18.82 1.05
CA ARG A 61 -8.51 -18.76 2.39
C ARG A 61 -9.33 -20.00 2.71
N ALA A 62 -10.06 -20.55 1.74
CA ALA A 62 -10.90 -21.74 1.92
C ALA A 62 -10.07 -23.00 2.12
N SER A 63 -9.01 -23.20 1.33
CA SER A 63 -8.27 -24.47 1.26
C SER A 63 -6.80 -24.40 1.71
N GLY A 64 -6.27 -23.19 1.97
CA GLY A 64 -4.87 -22.93 2.35
C GLY A 64 -3.91 -22.85 1.17
N TRP A 65 -4.37 -23.12 -0.07
CA TRP A 65 -3.57 -23.08 -1.28
C TRP A 65 -4.43 -22.92 -2.53
N ILE A 66 -3.80 -22.60 -3.65
CA ILE A 66 -4.49 -22.53 -4.96
C ILE A 66 -4.51 -23.93 -5.57
N SER A 67 -5.59 -24.68 -5.34
CA SER A 67 -5.72 -26.01 -5.91
C SER A 67 -5.97 -25.96 -7.42
N PRO A 68 -5.58 -27.00 -8.20
CA PRO A 68 -5.92 -27.08 -9.62
C PRO A 68 -7.42 -27.03 -9.88
N GLY A 69 -8.24 -27.66 -9.03
CA GLY A 69 -9.70 -27.67 -9.17
C GLY A 69 -10.33 -26.32 -8.87
N GLY A 70 -9.89 -25.64 -7.79
CA GLY A 70 -10.33 -24.29 -7.45
C GLY A 70 -9.94 -23.28 -8.53
N LEU A 71 -8.70 -23.36 -9.05
CA LEU A 71 -8.23 -22.50 -10.13
C LEU A 71 -9.07 -22.70 -11.42
N ASP A 72 -9.28 -23.94 -11.84
CA ASP A 72 -10.10 -24.25 -13.03
C ASP A 72 -11.53 -23.77 -12.88
N TYR A 73 -12.10 -23.90 -11.67
CA TYR A 73 -13.45 -23.41 -11.40
C TYR A 73 -13.53 -21.88 -11.51
N ALA A 74 -12.60 -21.14 -10.88
CA ALA A 74 -12.51 -19.69 -11.01
C ALA A 74 -12.35 -19.26 -12.48
N CYS A 75 -11.50 -19.95 -13.24
CA CYS A 75 -11.32 -19.69 -14.67
C CYS A 75 -12.61 -19.84 -15.47
N ARG A 76 -13.44 -20.84 -15.15
CA ARG A 76 -14.76 -21.06 -15.81
C ARG A 76 -15.73 -19.93 -15.47
N GLN A 77 -15.82 -19.54 -14.19
CA GLN A 77 -16.73 -18.48 -13.73
C GLN A 77 -16.38 -17.11 -14.30
N LEU A 78 -15.08 -16.84 -14.43
CA LEU A 78 -14.54 -15.53 -14.87
C LEU A 78 -14.21 -15.49 -16.37
N GLU A 79 -14.35 -16.62 -17.09
CA GLU A 79 -13.96 -16.77 -18.50
C GLU A 79 -12.49 -16.41 -18.75
N VAL A 80 -11.58 -16.69 -17.80
CA VAL A 80 -10.14 -16.46 -17.91
C VAL A 80 -9.43 -17.74 -18.35
N PRO A 81 -8.50 -17.70 -19.34
CA PRO A 81 -7.73 -18.88 -19.73
C PRO A 81 -6.91 -19.45 -18.55
N PRO A 82 -6.96 -20.78 -18.27
CA PRO A 82 -6.25 -21.37 -17.13
C PRO A 82 -4.74 -21.09 -17.10
N ALA A 83 -4.08 -21.09 -18.25
CA ALA A 83 -2.66 -20.76 -18.34
C ALA A 83 -2.35 -19.30 -17.93
N GLU A 84 -3.25 -18.36 -18.26
CA GLU A 84 -3.10 -16.97 -17.84
C GLU A 84 -3.37 -16.82 -16.34
N ALA A 85 -4.42 -17.46 -15.83
CA ALA A 85 -4.74 -17.46 -14.39
C ALA A 85 -3.64 -18.11 -13.55
N TYR A 86 -3.06 -19.22 -14.03
CA TYR A 86 -1.90 -19.84 -13.38
C TYR A 86 -0.69 -18.91 -13.37
N GLY A 87 -0.42 -18.21 -14.50
CA GLY A 87 0.64 -17.21 -14.57
C GLY A 87 0.43 -16.01 -13.63
N VAL A 88 -0.83 -15.65 -13.34
CA VAL A 88 -1.16 -14.64 -12.32
C VAL A 88 -0.97 -15.22 -10.92
N ALA A 89 -1.51 -16.41 -10.65
CA ALA A 89 -1.40 -17.05 -9.34
C ALA A 89 0.06 -17.24 -8.91
N THR A 90 0.94 -17.71 -9.82
CA THR A 90 2.38 -17.96 -9.54
C THR A 90 3.24 -16.69 -9.51
N PHE A 91 2.70 -15.53 -9.89
CA PHE A 91 3.41 -14.27 -9.85
C PHE A 91 3.52 -13.68 -8.44
N TYR A 92 2.52 -13.92 -7.59
CA TYR A 92 2.40 -13.30 -6.27
C TYR A 92 2.89 -14.26 -5.17
N HIS A 93 3.83 -13.83 -4.34
CA HIS A 93 4.49 -14.69 -3.34
C HIS A 93 3.59 -15.14 -2.17
N LEU A 94 2.50 -14.42 -1.89
CA LEU A 94 1.57 -14.81 -0.83
C LEU A 94 0.66 -15.98 -1.25
N PHE A 95 0.59 -16.34 -2.53
CA PHE A 95 -0.15 -17.53 -2.95
C PHE A 95 0.69 -18.79 -2.80
N THR A 96 0.04 -19.86 -2.36
CA THR A 96 0.64 -21.19 -2.18
C THR A 96 0.09 -22.13 -3.26
N HIS A 97 0.98 -22.81 -3.98
CA HIS A 97 0.65 -23.68 -5.13
C HIS A 97 0.84 -25.18 -4.85
N GLU A 98 1.35 -25.49 -3.68
CA GLU A 98 1.57 -26.85 -3.20
C GLU A 98 0.66 -27.11 -2.02
N VAL A 99 0.25 -28.35 -1.84
CA VAL A 99 -0.54 -28.75 -0.67
C VAL A 99 0.24 -28.38 0.60
N PRO A 100 -0.28 -27.49 1.46
CA PRO A 100 0.44 -27.06 2.63
C PRO A 100 0.61 -28.24 3.61
N THR A 101 1.78 -28.30 4.24
CA THR A 101 2.08 -29.33 5.27
C THR A 101 1.43 -29.01 6.61
N ALA A 102 0.89 -27.80 6.78
CA ALA A 102 0.16 -27.31 7.94
C ALA A 102 -1.01 -26.44 7.49
N THR A 103 -2.00 -26.28 8.35
CA THR A 103 -3.19 -25.43 8.07
C THR A 103 -2.87 -23.95 7.93
N ASP A 104 -1.79 -23.49 8.56
CA ASP A 104 -1.37 -22.10 8.56
C ASP A 104 0.03 -21.97 7.96
N VAL A 105 0.27 -20.91 7.19
CA VAL A 105 1.59 -20.58 6.63
C VAL A 105 2.14 -19.37 7.39
N VAL A 106 3.35 -19.51 7.94
CA VAL A 106 4.02 -18.47 8.72
C VAL A 106 5.07 -17.79 7.86
N HIS A 107 4.84 -16.55 7.47
CA HIS A 107 5.80 -15.73 6.75
C HIS A 107 6.61 -14.92 7.76
N VAL A 108 7.94 -15.07 7.75
CA VAL A 108 8.85 -14.29 8.61
C VAL A 108 9.66 -13.34 7.75
N CYS A 109 9.58 -12.06 8.05
CA CYS A 109 10.36 -11.04 7.36
C CYS A 109 11.86 -11.22 7.66
N ASP A 110 12.67 -11.41 6.63
CA ASP A 110 14.12 -11.50 6.71
C ASP A 110 14.84 -10.31 6.05
N ASP A 111 14.14 -9.19 5.91
CA ASP A 111 14.64 -8.00 5.25
C ASP A 111 15.50 -7.11 6.18
N VAL A 112 16.07 -6.06 5.62
CA VAL A 112 17.14 -5.22 6.20
C VAL A 112 16.89 -4.71 7.62
N ALA A 113 15.62 -4.48 8.03
CA ALA A 113 15.29 -4.08 9.40
C ALA A 113 15.10 -5.27 10.35
N CYS A 114 14.75 -6.44 9.86
CA CYS A 114 14.43 -7.62 10.67
C CYS A 114 15.63 -8.56 10.89
N ARG A 115 16.55 -8.65 9.92
CA ARG A 115 17.78 -9.48 10.06
C ARG A 115 18.62 -9.09 11.27
N PRO A 116 18.95 -7.80 11.52
CA PRO A 116 19.78 -7.42 12.66
C PRO A 116 19.15 -7.69 14.03
N VAL A 117 17.84 -7.96 14.07
CA VAL A 117 17.08 -8.20 15.31
C VAL A 117 16.63 -9.66 15.45
N GLY A 118 17.31 -10.62 14.78
CA GLY A 118 17.16 -12.05 15.00
C GLY A 118 16.11 -12.75 14.12
N ALA A 119 15.77 -12.20 12.96
CA ALA A 119 14.77 -12.83 12.06
C ALA A 119 15.18 -14.23 11.57
N LEU A 120 16.47 -14.45 11.27
CA LEU A 120 16.95 -15.75 10.79
C LEU A 120 16.87 -16.81 11.88
N ASP A 121 17.22 -16.47 13.11
CA ASP A 121 17.09 -17.37 14.27
C ASP A 121 15.61 -17.74 14.49
N LEU A 122 14.71 -16.76 14.43
CA LEU A 122 13.27 -16.99 14.56
C LEU A 122 12.72 -17.93 13.46
N ILE A 123 13.21 -17.82 12.23
CA ILE A 123 12.84 -18.74 11.13
C ILE A 123 13.20 -20.17 11.51
N ASP A 124 14.42 -20.40 12.01
CA ASP A 124 14.90 -21.74 12.37
C ASP A 124 14.18 -22.29 13.61
N GLU A 125 13.92 -21.46 14.62
CA GLU A 125 13.15 -21.83 15.81
C GLU A 125 11.71 -22.25 15.46
N LEU A 126 11.02 -21.48 14.62
CA LEU A 126 9.66 -21.79 14.17
C LEU A 126 9.61 -23.07 13.33
N ARG A 127 10.61 -23.31 12.48
CA ARG A 127 10.73 -24.57 11.73
C ARG A 127 10.96 -25.76 12.68
N ALA A 128 11.82 -25.59 13.68
CA ALA A 128 12.06 -26.61 14.70
C ALA A 128 10.82 -26.90 15.55
N ALA A 129 9.96 -25.89 15.76
CA ALA A 129 8.67 -26.05 16.43
C ALA A 129 7.59 -26.70 15.55
N GLY A 130 7.89 -27.02 14.28
CA GLY A 130 6.98 -27.73 13.37
C GLY A 130 6.05 -26.84 12.54
N HIS A 131 6.27 -25.53 12.50
CA HIS A 131 5.48 -24.63 11.66
C HIS A 131 5.91 -24.69 10.18
N HIS A 132 4.96 -24.43 9.27
CA HIS A 132 5.27 -24.22 7.86
C HIS A 132 5.76 -22.78 7.65
N VAL A 133 7.09 -22.59 7.57
CA VAL A 133 7.72 -21.27 7.58
C VAL A 133 8.29 -20.92 6.22
N LYS A 134 7.89 -19.74 5.71
CA LYS A 134 8.47 -19.10 4.52
C LYS A 134 9.21 -17.82 4.93
N ALA A 135 10.43 -17.62 4.42
CA ALA A 135 11.06 -16.31 4.44
C ALA A 135 10.25 -15.34 3.57
N SER A 136 10.16 -14.10 3.97
CA SER A 136 9.34 -13.08 3.32
C SER A 136 10.11 -11.78 3.14
N PRO A 137 9.93 -11.06 2.04
CA PRO A 137 10.34 -9.66 1.95
C PRO A 137 9.63 -8.83 3.02
N CYS A 138 9.93 -7.52 3.05
CA CYS A 138 9.46 -6.61 4.08
C CYS A 138 7.95 -6.68 4.32
N LEU A 139 7.55 -6.97 5.56
CA LEU A 139 6.15 -7.00 6.01
C LEU A 139 5.64 -5.64 6.53
N GLY A 140 6.40 -4.56 6.34
CA GLY A 140 6.00 -3.20 6.73
C GLY A 140 5.87 -2.97 8.24
N GLN A 141 6.66 -3.68 9.07
CA GLN A 141 6.69 -3.58 10.53
C GLN A 141 8.11 -3.24 11.03
N CYS A 142 8.85 -2.43 10.26
CA CYS A 142 10.29 -2.23 10.45
C CYS A 142 10.64 -1.58 11.78
N GLU A 143 9.72 -0.86 12.41
CA GLU A 143 9.88 -0.25 13.73
C GLU A 143 9.85 -1.26 14.89
N ARG A 144 9.42 -2.49 14.64
CA ARG A 144 9.24 -3.52 15.68
C ARG A 144 9.53 -4.94 15.16
N GLY A 145 10.62 -5.07 14.39
CA GLY A 145 11.11 -6.38 13.95
C GLY A 145 11.52 -7.32 15.11
N PRO A 146 11.67 -8.61 14.83
CA PRO A 146 11.31 -9.27 13.59
C PRO A 146 9.81 -9.37 13.37
N ALA A 147 9.35 -9.29 12.13
CA ALA A 147 7.93 -9.29 11.79
C ALA A 147 7.48 -10.65 11.24
N VAL A 148 6.26 -11.05 11.60
CA VAL A 148 5.64 -12.30 11.16
C VAL A 148 4.23 -12.02 10.64
N LEU A 149 3.88 -12.61 9.50
CA LEU A 149 2.51 -12.72 8.98
C LEU A 149 2.09 -14.19 9.01
N VAL A 150 0.98 -14.47 9.66
CA VAL A 150 0.37 -15.82 9.67
C VAL A 150 -0.83 -15.81 8.75
N GLN A 151 -0.74 -16.53 7.64
CA GLN A 151 -1.89 -16.79 6.75
C GLN A 151 -2.65 -18.01 7.27
N ARG A 152 -3.95 -17.83 7.51
CA ARG A 152 -4.80 -18.83 8.16
C ARG A 152 -5.85 -19.41 7.22
N THR A 153 -5.87 -20.72 7.09
CA THR A 153 -6.96 -21.42 6.40
C THR A 153 -8.27 -21.30 7.16
N GLY A 154 -9.32 -20.84 6.51
CA GLY A 154 -10.64 -20.63 7.12
C GLY A 154 -10.72 -19.47 8.11
N GLY A 155 -9.68 -18.65 8.22
CA GLY A 155 -9.59 -17.54 9.18
C GLY A 155 -9.12 -16.22 8.58
N HIS A 156 -8.86 -15.26 9.46
CA HIS A 156 -8.22 -13.99 9.10
C HIS A 156 -6.72 -14.09 9.30
N ASP A 157 -5.97 -13.51 8.39
CA ASP A 157 -4.53 -13.38 8.52
C ASP A 157 -4.16 -12.47 9.70
N LEU A 158 -3.02 -12.75 10.33
CA LEU A 158 -2.58 -12.07 11.54
C LEU A 158 -1.14 -11.58 11.39
N THR A 159 -0.87 -10.37 11.87
CA THR A 159 0.48 -9.81 11.96
C THR A 159 0.96 -9.84 13.41
N ILE A 160 2.21 -10.29 13.63
CA ILE A 160 2.87 -10.35 14.92
C ILE A 160 4.20 -9.59 14.81
N ALA A 161 4.36 -8.53 15.59
CA ALA A 161 5.57 -7.73 15.62
C ALA A 161 5.73 -7.07 17.00
N PRO A 162 6.83 -7.31 17.75
CA PRO A 162 7.87 -8.27 17.41
C PRO A 162 7.40 -9.72 17.43
N GLY A 163 7.91 -10.51 16.48
CA GLY A 163 7.62 -11.93 16.34
C GLY A 163 8.37 -12.79 17.36
N SER A 164 7.76 -13.88 17.81
CA SER A 164 8.37 -14.91 18.64
C SER A 164 7.62 -16.23 18.45
N VAL A 165 8.24 -17.36 18.81
CA VAL A 165 7.61 -18.69 18.74
C VAL A 165 6.33 -18.73 19.55
N ASP A 166 6.35 -18.23 20.79
CA ASP A 166 5.17 -18.16 21.65
C ASP A 166 4.08 -17.25 21.08
N GLY A 167 4.47 -16.09 20.52
CA GLY A 167 3.55 -15.16 19.87
C GLY A 167 2.81 -15.80 18.69
N VAL A 168 3.53 -16.55 17.86
CA VAL A 168 2.93 -17.31 16.74
C VAL A 168 1.99 -18.39 17.24
N ALA A 169 2.39 -19.17 18.25
CA ALA A 169 1.54 -20.21 18.84
C ALA A 169 0.23 -19.64 19.45
N VAL A 170 0.34 -18.50 20.14
CA VAL A 170 -0.83 -17.78 20.70
C VAL A 170 -1.73 -17.25 19.59
N ALA A 171 -1.18 -16.69 18.53
CA ALA A 171 -1.91 -16.19 17.36
C ALA A 171 -2.70 -17.29 16.66
N ILE A 172 -2.05 -18.40 16.36
CA ILE A 172 -2.69 -19.58 15.73
C ILE A 172 -3.83 -20.11 16.61
N SER A 173 -3.69 -20.04 17.95
CA SER A 173 -4.76 -20.44 18.89
C SER A 173 -5.97 -19.47 18.93
N GLY A 174 -5.94 -18.37 18.21
CA GLY A 174 -7.02 -17.40 18.11
C GLY A 174 -7.13 -16.39 19.26
N ARG A 175 -6.07 -16.22 20.07
CA ARG A 175 -6.06 -15.38 21.28
C ARG A 175 -5.33 -14.06 21.17
N THR A 176 -4.98 -13.57 19.98
CA THR A 176 -4.24 -12.30 19.85
C THR A 176 -5.07 -11.15 19.29
N SER A 177 -4.79 -9.96 19.84
CA SER A 177 -4.96 -8.69 19.15
C SER A 177 -3.61 -8.29 18.56
N SER A 178 -3.54 -7.93 17.29
CA SER A 178 -2.34 -7.28 16.73
C SER A 178 -2.14 -5.94 17.45
N PRO A 179 -0.97 -5.70 18.06
CA PRO A 179 -0.73 -4.42 18.72
C PRO A 179 -0.72 -3.30 17.67
N SER A 180 -1.36 -2.18 18.00
CA SER A 180 -1.27 -0.96 17.17
C SER A 180 0.16 -0.41 17.21
N ALA A 181 0.56 0.28 16.12
CA ALA A 181 1.85 0.98 16.08
C ALA A 181 1.93 2.00 17.23
N THR A 182 3.09 2.10 17.87
CA THR A 182 3.33 3.13 18.87
C THR A 182 3.59 4.47 18.18
N LEU A 183 2.80 5.48 18.49
CA LEU A 183 3.02 6.84 18.04
C LEU A 183 3.66 7.66 19.16
N HIS A 184 4.98 7.89 19.05
CA HIS A 184 5.75 8.64 20.08
C HIS A 184 5.34 10.12 20.17
N GLN A 185 4.78 10.67 19.10
CA GLN A 185 4.28 12.05 19.05
C GLN A 185 2.78 12.17 19.39
N ALA A 186 2.11 11.12 19.85
CA ALA A 186 0.66 11.16 20.14
C ALA A 186 0.30 12.35 21.04
N GLY A 187 -0.70 13.15 20.60
CA GLY A 187 -1.15 14.34 21.33
C GLY A 187 -0.21 15.54 21.27
N SER A 188 0.90 15.49 20.51
CA SER A 188 1.79 16.64 20.33
C SER A 188 1.10 17.76 19.53
N PRO A 189 1.26 19.03 19.93
CA PRO A 189 0.74 20.14 19.14
C PRO A 189 1.48 20.24 17.80
N GLY A 190 0.74 20.55 16.73
CA GLY A 190 1.30 20.73 15.39
C GLY A 190 1.21 19.51 14.48
N LEU A 191 0.82 18.34 14.98
CA LEU A 191 0.48 17.20 14.12
C LEU A 191 -0.72 17.54 13.26
N ARG A 192 -0.67 17.18 11.99
CA ARG A 192 -1.74 17.36 11.00
C ARG A 192 -2.29 16.03 10.52
N LEU A 193 -1.40 15.17 10.04
CA LEU A 193 -1.75 13.86 9.49
C LEU A 193 -1.93 12.82 10.59
N LEU A 194 -1.13 12.90 11.63
CA LEU A 194 -1.13 11.97 12.77
C LEU A 194 -1.94 12.49 13.97
N ALA A 195 -2.61 13.62 13.86
CA ALA A 195 -3.30 14.27 14.98
C ALA A 195 -4.36 13.38 15.67
N ARG A 196 -5.02 12.51 14.92
CA ARG A 196 -6.06 11.59 15.42
C ARG A 196 -5.53 10.20 15.74
N VAL A 197 -4.38 9.82 15.21
CA VAL A 197 -3.78 8.48 15.44
C VAL A 197 -3.45 8.29 16.91
N GLY A 198 -4.02 7.25 17.53
CA GLY A 198 -3.87 6.97 18.96
C GLY A 198 -4.71 7.85 19.90
N VAL A 199 -5.53 8.74 19.36
CA VAL A 199 -6.45 9.64 20.08
C VAL A 199 -7.91 9.26 19.84
N VAL A 200 -8.24 8.94 18.59
CA VAL A 200 -9.59 8.60 18.13
C VAL A 200 -9.71 7.08 17.96
N ASP A 201 -10.88 6.52 18.27
CA ASP A 201 -11.16 5.12 17.98
C ASP A 201 -11.24 4.90 16.44
N PRO A 202 -10.28 4.17 15.85
CA PRO A 202 -10.25 3.95 14.40
C PRO A 202 -11.41 3.09 13.88
N GLY A 203 -12.20 2.48 14.76
CA GLY A 203 -13.40 1.72 14.42
C GLY A 203 -14.70 2.54 14.46
N SER A 204 -14.66 3.82 14.86
CA SER A 204 -15.84 4.63 15.12
C SER A 204 -15.92 5.88 14.22
N LEU A 205 -16.90 5.88 13.32
CA LEU A 205 -17.24 7.07 12.51
C LEU A 205 -17.68 8.25 13.39
N ASP A 206 -18.42 7.99 14.48
CA ASP A 206 -18.91 9.03 15.35
C ASP A 206 -17.75 9.70 16.11
N ASP A 207 -16.78 8.92 16.58
CA ASP A 207 -15.60 9.46 17.25
C ASP A 207 -14.73 10.26 16.27
N TYR A 208 -14.56 9.77 15.03
CA TYR A 208 -13.90 10.51 13.96
C TYR A 208 -14.56 11.87 13.72
N ARG A 209 -15.90 11.92 13.59
CA ARG A 209 -16.67 13.17 13.41
C ARG A 209 -16.54 14.11 14.60
N ALA A 210 -16.62 13.57 15.83
CA ALA A 210 -16.46 14.36 17.05
C ALA A 210 -15.08 15.05 17.13
N ASN A 211 -14.07 14.47 16.47
CA ASN A 211 -12.71 15.01 16.38
C ASN A 211 -12.42 15.72 15.04
N GLY A 212 -13.43 16.30 14.43
CA GLY A 212 -13.32 17.17 13.26
C GLY A 212 -13.30 16.47 11.91
N GLY A 213 -13.59 15.18 11.88
CA GLY A 213 -13.74 14.42 10.63
C GLY A 213 -14.92 14.88 9.78
N TYR A 214 -14.80 14.71 8.49
CA TYR A 214 -15.73 15.12 7.44
C TYR A 214 -15.95 16.64 7.26
N ARG A 215 -15.28 17.48 8.05
CA ARG A 215 -15.27 18.95 7.83
C ARG A 215 -14.58 19.32 6.52
N ALA A 216 -13.57 18.55 6.11
CA ALA A 216 -12.88 18.77 4.85
C ALA A 216 -13.77 18.44 3.66
N LEU A 217 -14.57 17.37 3.74
CA LEU A 217 -15.56 17.03 2.72
C LEU A 217 -16.64 18.11 2.61
N ASP A 218 -17.20 18.59 3.73
CA ASP A 218 -18.19 19.66 3.74
C ASP A 218 -17.64 20.93 3.04
N ALA A 219 -16.39 21.32 3.37
CA ALA A 219 -15.72 22.45 2.74
C ALA A 219 -15.51 22.23 1.24
N ALA A 220 -15.07 21.05 0.83
CA ALA A 220 -14.82 20.70 -0.57
C ALA A 220 -16.12 20.71 -1.40
N LEU A 221 -17.22 20.17 -0.85
CA LEU A 221 -18.53 20.19 -1.49
C LEU A 221 -19.05 21.63 -1.68
N ALA A 222 -18.85 22.50 -0.68
CA ALA A 222 -19.23 23.91 -0.75
C ALA A 222 -18.40 24.70 -1.78
N MET A 223 -17.11 24.38 -1.94
CA MET A 223 -16.21 25.01 -2.93
C MET A 223 -16.53 24.58 -4.36
N GLY A 224 -16.85 23.33 -4.54
CA GLY A 224 -16.98 22.68 -5.85
C GLY A 224 -15.66 22.18 -6.45
N PRO A 225 -15.74 21.27 -7.45
CA PRO A 225 -14.61 20.50 -7.97
C PRO A 225 -13.41 21.34 -8.45
N ASP A 226 -13.67 22.36 -9.25
CA ASP A 226 -12.60 23.20 -9.82
C ASP A 226 -11.82 23.94 -8.73
N ARG A 227 -12.52 24.49 -7.74
CA ARG A 227 -11.87 25.20 -6.63
C ARG A 227 -11.08 24.26 -5.73
N VAL A 228 -11.54 23.01 -5.52
CA VAL A 228 -10.77 21.99 -4.81
C VAL A 228 -9.42 21.74 -5.50
N ILE A 229 -9.43 21.58 -6.84
CA ILE A 229 -8.18 21.37 -7.61
C ILE A 229 -7.27 22.62 -7.53
N GLU A 230 -7.86 23.84 -7.55
CA GLU A 230 -7.11 25.09 -7.38
C GLU A 230 -6.46 25.19 -6.00
N GLU A 231 -7.17 24.85 -4.92
CA GLU A 231 -6.60 24.86 -3.56
C GLU A 231 -5.44 23.85 -3.43
N VAL A 232 -5.57 22.63 -3.96
CA VAL A 232 -4.50 21.63 -3.98
C VAL A 232 -3.31 22.12 -4.82
N THR A 233 -3.55 22.84 -5.91
CA THR A 233 -2.49 23.43 -6.75
C THR A 233 -1.79 24.57 -6.02
N THR A 234 -2.53 25.47 -5.39
CA THR A 234 -2.02 26.60 -4.58
C THR A 234 -1.19 26.11 -3.41
N ALA A 235 -1.63 25.04 -2.74
CA ALA A 235 -0.89 24.38 -1.66
C ALA A 235 0.48 23.85 -2.11
N GLY A 236 0.69 23.64 -3.42
CA GLY A 236 1.91 23.04 -3.95
C GLY A 236 2.10 21.59 -3.51
N LEU A 237 1.02 20.87 -3.21
CA LEU A 237 1.08 19.48 -2.75
C LEU A 237 1.77 18.59 -3.79
N SER A 238 2.92 18.05 -3.43
CA SER A 238 3.65 17.04 -4.21
C SER A 238 3.35 15.63 -3.72
N GLY A 239 3.45 14.64 -4.61
CA GLY A 239 3.27 13.23 -4.28
C GLY A 239 4.22 12.75 -3.17
N ARG A 240 3.70 11.98 -2.20
CA ARG A 240 4.43 11.45 -1.04
C ARG A 240 4.89 9.99 -1.22
N GLY A 241 4.58 9.37 -2.34
CA GLY A 241 4.98 7.99 -2.66
C GLY A 241 6.38 7.84 -3.28
N GLY A 242 7.19 8.92 -3.32
CA GLY A 242 8.58 8.90 -3.82
C GLY A 242 8.83 9.77 -5.07
N ALA A 243 7.94 9.78 -6.05
CA ALA A 243 8.14 10.52 -7.32
C ALA A 243 7.93 12.04 -7.23
N ALA A 244 7.32 12.55 -6.17
CA ALA A 244 7.08 13.96 -5.89
C ALA A 244 6.38 14.75 -7.03
N PHE A 245 5.54 14.10 -7.85
CA PHE A 245 4.80 14.76 -8.92
C PHE A 245 3.71 15.69 -8.35
N PRO A 246 3.50 16.91 -8.89
CA PRO A 246 2.49 17.85 -8.40
C PRO A 246 1.07 17.29 -8.49
N THR A 247 0.37 17.19 -7.35
CA THR A 247 -0.93 16.54 -7.24
C THR A 247 -2.02 17.29 -8.00
N GLY A 248 -2.07 18.62 -7.88
CA GLY A 248 -3.07 19.44 -8.58
C GLY A 248 -2.97 19.35 -10.10
N VAL A 249 -1.74 19.28 -10.66
CA VAL A 249 -1.50 19.08 -12.10
C VAL A 249 -2.04 17.72 -12.55
N LYS A 250 -1.80 16.66 -11.77
CA LYS A 250 -2.32 15.32 -12.07
C LYS A 250 -3.85 15.31 -12.07
N TRP A 251 -4.49 15.92 -11.07
CA TRP A 251 -5.94 15.97 -10.94
C TRP A 251 -6.58 16.77 -12.08
N ARG A 252 -6.03 17.94 -12.43
CA ARG A 252 -6.48 18.74 -13.57
C ARG A 252 -6.39 17.94 -14.87
N GLY A 253 -5.29 17.23 -15.10
CA GLY A 253 -5.10 16.41 -16.29
C GLY A 253 -6.15 15.30 -16.46
N VAL A 254 -6.69 14.76 -15.35
CA VAL A 254 -7.82 13.79 -15.38
C VAL A 254 -9.15 14.49 -15.51
N ALA A 255 -9.39 15.57 -14.75
CA ALA A 255 -10.63 16.34 -14.79
C ALA A 255 -10.96 16.89 -16.18
N ASP A 256 -9.93 17.23 -16.96
CA ASP A 256 -10.07 17.76 -18.32
C ASP A 256 -10.45 16.68 -19.37
N GLN A 257 -10.37 15.37 -19.03
CA GLN A 257 -10.76 14.27 -19.92
C GLN A 257 -12.27 14.11 -19.94
N GLN A 258 -12.95 14.79 -20.85
CA GLN A 258 -14.40 14.78 -20.94
C GLN A 258 -14.95 13.60 -21.74
N GLY A 259 -16.21 13.23 -21.48
CA GLY A 259 -16.94 12.19 -22.24
C GLY A 259 -16.46 10.75 -21.98
N ARG A 260 -15.65 10.53 -20.93
CA ARG A 260 -15.15 9.21 -20.52
C ARG A 260 -15.30 9.02 -19.01
N PRO A 261 -15.60 7.81 -18.52
CA PRO A 261 -15.49 7.49 -17.11
C PRO A 261 -14.07 7.81 -16.60
N ARG A 262 -13.98 8.23 -15.35
CA ARG A 262 -12.71 8.53 -14.69
C ARG A 262 -12.58 7.69 -13.44
N HIS A 263 -11.36 7.30 -13.09
CA HIS A 263 -11.08 6.55 -11.89
C HIS A 263 -10.13 7.31 -10.97
N LEU A 264 -10.37 7.16 -9.67
CA LEU A 264 -9.40 7.49 -8.65
C LEU A 264 -8.80 6.18 -8.13
N VAL A 265 -7.47 6.13 -8.01
CA VAL A 265 -6.77 5.01 -7.39
C VAL A 265 -5.95 5.51 -6.21
N CYS A 266 -6.17 4.92 -5.04
CA CYS A 266 -5.28 5.04 -3.91
C CYS A 266 -4.25 3.91 -3.99
N ASN A 267 -2.98 4.28 -4.15
CA ASN A 267 -1.87 3.35 -4.05
C ASN A 267 -1.49 3.18 -2.59
N ALA A 268 -1.95 2.10 -1.99
CA ALA A 268 -1.63 1.65 -0.64
C ALA A 268 -0.76 0.37 -0.66
N ASP A 269 -0.03 0.15 -1.77
CA ASP A 269 1.00 -0.89 -1.89
C ASP A 269 2.33 -0.37 -1.32
N GLU A 270 2.39 -0.25 0.00
CA GLU A 270 3.56 0.24 0.74
C GLU A 270 4.56 -0.90 0.97
N SER A 271 5.29 -1.28 -0.07
CA SER A 271 6.14 -2.49 -0.06
C SER A 271 7.65 -2.17 -0.03
N GLU A 272 8.05 -0.91 -0.07
CA GLU A 272 9.45 -0.47 0.03
C GLU A 272 10.03 -0.83 1.40
N PRO A 273 11.15 -1.58 1.50
CA PRO A 273 11.77 -1.90 2.77
C PRO A 273 12.10 -0.66 3.60
N GLY A 274 11.66 -0.67 4.86
CA GLY A 274 11.78 0.48 5.78
C GLY A 274 10.54 1.37 5.83
N THR A 275 9.58 1.24 4.92
CA THR A 275 8.38 2.09 4.85
C THR A 275 7.20 1.46 5.58
N PHE A 276 6.51 2.24 6.44
CA PHE A 276 5.30 1.82 7.18
C PHE A 276 4.39 3.00 7.57
N LYS A 277 4.58 4.17 6.97
CA LYS A 277 3.81 5.39 7.27
C LYS A 277 2.35 5.28 6.87
N ASP A 278 2.09 4.70 5.69
CA ASP A 278 0.75 4.54 5.16
C ASP A 278 -0.03 3.52 5.97
N ARG A 279 0.64 2.44 6.43
CA ARG A 279 0.06 1.47 7.37
C ARG A 279 -0.44 2.14 8.65
N VAL A 280 0.38 2.99 9.27
CA VAL A 280 0.02 3.67 10.52
C VAL A 280 -1.21 4.57 10.33
N VAL A 281 -1.29 5.29 9.22
CA VAL A 281 -2.47 6.11 8.89
C VAL A 281 -3.70 5.22 8.67
N MET A 282 -3.59 4.18 7.85
CA MET A 282 -4.71 3.28 7.54
C MET A 282 -5.20 2.48 8.76
N GLU A 283 -4.31 2.13 9.67
CA GLU A 283 -4.66 1.46 10.92
C GLU A 283 -5.16 2.41 12.00
N GLY A 284 -4.63 3.63 12.08
CA GLY A 284 -4.89 4.57 13.16
C GLY A 284 -6.00 5.59 12.87
N ASP A 285 -6.21 5.95 11.59
CA ASP A 285 -7.20 6.93 11.15
C ASP A 285 -7.76 6.58 9.75
N PRO A 286 -8.42 5.40 9.60
CA PRO A 286 -8.88 4.92 8.29
C PRO A 286 -9.93 5.83 7.65
N PHE A 287 -10.75 6.52 8.45
CA PHE A 287 -11.77 7.44 7.95
C PHE A 287 -11.18 8.66 7.25
N SER A 288 -9.98 9.11 7.66
CA SER A 288 -9.28 10.21 6.98
C SER A 288 -8.96 9.87 5.54
N LEU A 289 -8.55 8.63 5.26
CA LEU A 289 -8.29 8.18 3.90
C LEU A 289 -9.59 8.06 3.09
N VAL A 290 -10.67 7.56 3.68
CA VAL A 290 -11.98 7.47 3.02
C VAL A 290 -12.50 8.88 2.67
N GLU A 291 -12.43 9.83 3.60
CA GLU A 291 -12.82 11.24 3.37
C GLU A 291 -11.95 11.88 2.26
N ALA A 292 -10.63 11.70 2.32
CA ALA A 292 -9.70 12.26 1.34
C ALA A 292 -9.91 11.68 -0.07
N MET A 293 -10.17 10.38 -0.18
CA MET A 293 -10.52 9.74 -1.46
C MET A 293 -11.85 10.27 -2.01
N THR A 294 -12.84 10.50 -1.15
CA THR A 294 -14.13 11.06 -1.55
C THR A 294 -13.96 12.45 -2.14
N ILE A 295 -13.20 13.33 -1.47
CA ILE A 295 -12.88 14.67 -1.96
C ILE A 295 -12.16 14.60 -3.31
N ALA A 296 -11.12 13.78 -3.41
CA ALA A 296 -10.32 13.62 -4.63
C ALA A 296 -11.16 13.08 -5.80
N GLY A 297 -12.01 12.07 -5.55
CA GLY A 297 -12.90 11.47 -6.54
C GLY A 297 -13.89 12.51 -7.10
N ILE A 298 -14.57 13.24 -6.24
CA ILE A 298 -15.51 14.31 -6.63
C ILE A 298 -14.77 15.41 -7.40
N ALA A 299 -13.58 15.82 -6.95
CA ALA A 299 -12.80 16.88 -7.59
C ALA A 299 -12.42 16.55 -9.04
N ILE A 300 -12.03 15.32 -9.32
CA ILE A 300 -11.68 14.88 -10.69
C ILE A 300 -12.87 14.39 -11.50
N GLY A 301 -14.08 14.33 -10.90
CA GLY A 301 -15.28 13.80 -11.53
C GLY A 301 -15.26 12.28 -11.76
N ALA A 302 -14.60 11.54 -10.87
CA ALA A 302 -14.68 10.08 -10.81
C ALA A 302 -15.92 9.66 -10.02
N GLU A 303 -16.55 8.57 -10.45
CA GLU A 303 -17.66 7.94 -9.71
C GLU A 303 -17.20 6.72 -8.92
N GLN A 304 -15.99 6.21 -9.23
CA GLN A 304 -15.41 5.01 -8.61
C GLN A 304 -13.97 5.27 -8.17
N GLY A 305 -13.73 5.02 -6.89
CA GLY A 305 -12.41 4.94 -6.26
C GLY A 305 -11.98 3.48 -6.06
N TRP A 306 -10.69 3.22 -6.24
CA TRP A 306 -10.05 1.93 -6.02
C TRP A 306 -8.96 2.10 -4.99
N LEU A 307 -9.11 1.46 -3.84
CA LEU A 307 -8.09 1.44 -2.81
C LEU A 307 -7.31 0.12 -2.95
N TYR A 308 -6.09 0.19 -3.50
CA TYR A 308 -5.25 -0.99 -3.66
C TYR A 308 -4.31 -1.11 -2.46
N LEU A 309 -4.58 -2.10 -1.62
CA LEU A 309 -3.87 -2.37 -0.37
C LEU A 309 -2.99 -3.61 -0.52
N ARG A 310 -1.74 -3.56 -0.04
CA ARG A 310 -0.89 -4.76 -0.01
C ARG A 310 -1.48 -5.86 0.90
N GLY A 311 -1.26 -7.13 0.51
CA GLY A 311 -1.83 -8.29 1.21
C GLY A 311 -1.32 -8.49 2.63
N GLU A 312 -0.15 -7.96 2.95
CA GLU A 312 0.53 -8.12 4.23
C GLU A 312 -0.02 -7.21 5.34
N TYR A 313 -1.05 -6.39 5.05
CA TYR A 313 -1.68 -5.49 6.03
C TYR A 313 -3.11 -5.90 6.42
N PRO A 314 -3.31 -7.06 7.08
CA PRO A 314 -4.65 -7.55 7.42
C PRO A 314 -5.42 -6.62 8.37
N VAL A 315 -4.75 -5.93 9.29
CA VAL A 315 -5.37 -4.98 10.22
C VAL A 315 -5.90 -3.76 9.46
N ALA A 316 -5.09 -3.18 8.56
CA ALA A 316 -5.53 -2.08 7.71
C ALA A 316 -6.70 -2.49 6.81
N ALA A 317 -6.64 -3.70 6.22
CA ALA A 317 -7.74 -4.24 5.41
C ALA A 317 -9.06 -4.31 6.18
N HIS A 318 -9.03 -4.79 7.43
CA HIS A 318 -10.19 -4.87 8.28
C HIS A 318 -10.77 -3.48 8.61
N ARG A 319 -9.91 -2.55 9.04
CA ARG A 319 -10.33 -1.20 9.44
C ARG A 319 -10.85 -0.39 8.26
N LEU A 320 -10.21 -0.48 7.10
CA LEU A 320 -10.66 0.19 5.88
C LEU A 320 -12.01 -0.34 5.38
N ARG A 321 -12.23 -1.68 5.40
CA ARG A 321 -13.56 -2.23 5.07
C ARG A 321 -14.63 -1.70 5.98
N SER A 322 -14.37 -1.69 7.30
CA SER A 322 -15.31 -1.13 8.29
C SER A 322 -15.57 0.36 8.06
N ALA A 323 -14.54 1.15 7.78
CA ALA A 323 -14.67 2.60 7.54
C ALA A 323 -15.47 2.89 6.26
N ILE A 324 -15.21 2.16 5.18
CA ILE A 324 -15.95 2.30 3.90
C ILE A 324 -17.42 1.95 4.12
N GLU A 325 -17.71 0.84 4.80
CA GLU A 325 -19.10 0.43 5.05
C GLU A 325 -19.85 1.43 5.94
N GLN A 326 -19.24 1.89 7.03
CA GLN A 326 -19.84 2.93 7.87
C GLN A 326 -20.08 4.23 7.10
N ALA A 327 -19.16 4.61 6.20
CA ALA A 327 -19.32 5.78 5.34
C ALA A 327 -20.50 5.60 4.35
N ARG A 328 -20.69 4.41 3.77
CA ARG A 328 -21.85 4.07 2.92
C ARG A 328 -23.16 4.20 3.68
N VAL A 329 -23.25 3.56 4.85
CA VAL A 329 -24.45 3.59 5.71
C VAL A 329 -24.79 5.03 6.12
N ALA A 330 -23.78 5.88 6.34
CA ALA A 330 -23.96 7.27 6.69
C ALA A 330 -24.23 8.21 5.49
N GLY A 331 -24.31 7.69 4.26
CA GLY A 331 -24.53 8.47 3.05
C GLY A 331 -23.33 9.35 2.66
N LEU A 332 -22.14 9.00 3.08
CA LEU A 332 -20.89 9.69 2.76
C LEU A 332 -20.16 9.08 1.55
N LEU A 333 -20.66 7.94 1.08
CA LEU A 333 -20.32 7.23 -0.14
C LEU A 333 -21.59 6.74 -0.81
N GLY A 334 -21.53 6.40 -2.11
CA GLY A 334 -22.63 5.89 -2.91
C GLY A 334 -23.17 6.88 -3.93
N ASP A 335 -24.48 6.77 -4.24
CA ASP A 335 -25.10 7.51 -5.35
C ASP A 335 -25.29 9.00 -5.10
N ASP A 336 -25.35 9.42 -3.83
CA ASP A 336 -25.54 10.82 -3.43
C ASP A 336 -24.72 11.16 -2.18
N VAL A 337 -23.45 11.47 -2.39
CA VAL A 337 -22.50 11.77 -1.32
C VAL A 337 -22.95 13.01 -0.53
N ALA A 338 -23.30 12.81 0.74
CA ALA A 338 -23.72 13.88 1.67
C ALA A 338 -24.84 14.79 1.12
N GLY A 339 -25.75 14.28 0.26
CA GLY A 339 -26.82 15.05 -0.35
C GLY A 339 -26.38 16.06 -1.42
N SER A 340 -25.19 15.90 -1.97
CA SER A 340 -24.58 16.81 -2.95
C SER A 340 -25.03 16.57 -4.40
N GLY A 341 -25.76 15.49 -4.67
CA GLY A 341 -26.07 15.03 -6.03
C GLY A 341 -24.86 14.45 -6.77
N LYS A 342 -23.74 14.19 -6.07
CA LYS A 342 -22.54 13.58 -6.63
C LYS A 342 -22.46 12.11 -6.20
N ARG A 343 -22.16 11.25 -7.17
CA ARG A 343 -21.87 9.83 -6.92
C ARG A 343 -20.37 9.62 -6.69
N PHE A 344 -20.02 8.88 -5.67
CA PHE A 344 -18.68 8.32 -5.50
C PHE A 344 -18.71 7.15 -4.54
N ASP A 345 -18.09 6.02 -4.91
CA ASP A 345 -17.93 4.88 -4.05
C ASP A 345 -16.48 4.34 -4.09
N ILE A 346 -16.10 3.54 -3.09
CA ILE A 346 -14.74 3.01 -2.95
C ILE A 346 -14.78 1.48 -2.92
N ASP A 347 -13.99 0.85 -3.78
CA ASP A 347 -13.73 -0.59 -3.78
C ASP A 347 -12.33 -0.87 -3.23
N LEU A 348 -12.25 -1.72 -2.20
CA LEU A 348 -10.98 -2.16 -1.61
C LEU A 348 -10.47 -3.40 -2.34
N ARG A 349 -9.32 -3.26 -2.97
CA ARG A 349 -8.59 -4.35 -3.64
C ARG A 349 -7.34 -4.72 -2.84
N VAL A 350 -7.21 -6.00 -2.52
CA VAL A 350 -6.07 -6.51 -1.77
C VAL A 350 -5.11 -7.18 -2.73
N GLY A 351 -3.86 -6.72 -2.73
CA GLY A 351 -2.75 -7.36 -3.44
C GLY A 351 -2.34 -8.69 -2.80
N ALA A 352 -1.39 -9.38 -3.39
CA ALA A 352 -0.97 -10.69 -2.91
C ALA A 352 0.56 -10.83 -2.76
N GLY A 353 1.23 -9.72 -2.41
CA GLY A 353 2.67 -9.69 -2.20
C GLY A 353 3.45 -9.60 -3.51
N ALA A 354 3.70 -8.38 -3.96
CA ALA A 354 4.62 -8.06 -5.06
C ALA A 354 4.94 -6.56 -5.03
N TYR A 355 6.16 -6.20 -4.66
CA TYR A 355 6.64 -4.81 -4.60
C TYR A 355 6.40 -4.02 -5.89
N ILE A 356 6.55 -4.70 -7.05
CA ILE A 356 6.35 -4.05 -8.35
C ILE A 356 4.94 -3.47 -8.52
N CYS A 357 3.93 -3.95 -7.79
CA CYS A 357 2.57 -3.41 -7.82
C CYS A 357 2.47 -2.02 -7.19
N GLY A 358 3.51 -1.52 -6.52
CA GLY A 358 3.66 -0.10 -6.17
C GLY A 358 3.86 0.82 -7.38
N GLU A 359 4.36 0.30 -8.52
CA GLU A 359 4.38 1.04 -9.78
C GLU A 359 2.96 1.19 -10.35
N GLU A 360 2.57 2.41 -10.72
CA GLU A 360 1.18 2.76 -11.03
C GLU A 360 0.52 1.89 -12.09
N THR A 361 1.26 1.47 -13.14
CA THR A 361 0.69 0.67 -14.24
C THR A 361 0.70 -0.83 -13.95
N ALA A 362 1.64 -1.30 -13.13
CA ALA A 362 1.64 -2.65 -12.59
C ALA A 362 0.46 -2.86 -11.61
N LEU A 363 0.17 -1.86 -10.79
CA LEU A 363 -1.01 -1.83 -9.93
C LEU A 363 -2.31 -1.93 -10.75
N PHE A 364 -2.41 -1.21 -11.86
CA PHE A 364 -3.58 -1.32 -12.75
C PHE A 364 -3.70 -2.74 -13.32
N ASN A 365 -2.59 -3.34 -13.78
CA ASN A 365 -2.60 -4.72 -14.25
C ASN A 365 -3.08 -5.70 -13.14
N SER A 366 -2.64 -5.50 -11.91
CA SER A 366 -3.08 -6.31 -10.77
C SER A 366 -4.59 -6.18 -10.52
N ILE A 367 -5.14 -4.96 -10.47
CA ILE A 367 -6.59 -4.76 -10.33
C ILE A 367 -7.35 -5.40 -11.50
N GLU A 368 -6.83 -5.28 -12.73
CA GLU A 368 -7.46 -5.84 -13.93
C GLU A 368 -7.33 -7.37 -14.04
N GLY A 369 -6.65 -8.04 -13.10
CA GLY A 369 -6.49 -9.49 -13.05
C GLY A 369 -5.40 -10.02 -13.98
N PHE A 370 -4.37 -9.23 -14.22
CA PHE A 370 -3.14 -9.61 -14.91
C PHE A 370 -1.97 -9.74 -13.92
N ARG A 371 -0.83 -10.24 -14.40
CA ARG A 371 0.43 -10.15 -13.66
C ARG A 371 0.77 -8.68 -13.44
N GLY A 372 1.34 -8.36 -12.29
CA GLY A 372 1.75 -7.01 -11.91
C GLY A 372 2.96 -6.52 -12.71
N GLU A 373 2.85 -6.45 -14.02
CA GLU A 373 3.91 -6.00 -14.93
C GLU A 373 3.65 -4.55 -15.36
N PRO A 374 4.66 -3.67 -15.37
CA PRO A 374 4.51 -2.29 -15.83
C PRO A 374 4.10 -2.20 -17.31
N ARG A 375 3.33 -1.17 -17.64
CA ARG A 375 2.97 -0.81 -19.03
C ARG A 375 3.93 0.23 -19.58
N ASN A 376 4.12 0.24 -20.90
CA ASN A 376 4.88 1.29 -21.55
C ASN A 376 4.16 2.65 -21.45
N LYS A 377 4.90 3.72 -21.20
CA LYS A 377 4.44 5.10 -21.25
C LYS A 377 5.19 5.85 -22.36
N PRO A 378 4.53 6.68 -23.19
CA PRO A 378 3.11 6.97 -23.28
C PRO A 378 2.27 5.79 -23.82
N PRO A 379 0.93 5.76 -23.61
CA PRO A 379 0.10 6.80 -22.97
C PRO A 379 0.25 6.84 -21.44
N PHE A 380 -0.01 8.02 -20.86
CA PHE A 380 0.06 8.21 -19.40
C PHE A 380 -1.28 7.89 -18.72
N PRO A 381 -1.28 7.52 -17.41
CA PRO A 381 -2.48 7.18 -16.65
C PRO A 381 -3.58 8.23 -16.69
N THR A 382 -3.22 9.52 -16.73
CA THR A 382 -4.19 10.62 -16.82
C THR A 382 -5.08 10.58 -18.06
N THR A 383 -4.67 9.82 -19.08
CA THR A 383 -5.44 9.61 -20.32
C THR A 383 -5.84 8.15 -20.52
N HIS A 384 -4.99 7.19 -20.16
CA HIS A 384 -5.18 5.74 -20.35
C HIS A 384 -4.62 4.97 -19.15
N GLY A 385 -5.33 4.99 -18.03
CA GLY A 385 -4.98 4.29 -16.80
C GLY A 385 -5.75 2.99 -16.61
N LEU A 386 -6.40 2.86 -15.46
CA LEU A 386 -7.18 1.68 -15.08
C LEU A 386 -8.33 1.45 -16.07
N PHE A 387 -8.47 0.20 -16.55
CA PHE A 387 -9.41 -0.20 -17.60
C PHE A 387 -9.31 0.65 -18.88
N GLY A 388 -8.12 1.20 -19.17
CA GLY A 388 -7.91 2.09 -20.30
C GLY A 388 -8.55 3.47 -20.15
N GLN A 389 -9.08 3.83 -18.98
CA GLN A 389 -9.78 5.08 -18.70
C GLN A 389 -8.86 6.10 -18.01
N PRO A 390 -9.16 7.41 -18.11
CA PRO A 390 -8.44 8.44 -17.38
C PRO A 390 -8.43 8.16 -15.87
N THR A 391 -7.23 8.12 -15.28
CA THR A 391 -7.06 7.70 -13.89
C THR A 391 -6.10 8.63 -13.16
N ALA A 392 -6.54 9.16 -12.01
CA ALA A 392 -5.64 9.76 -11.03
C ALA A 392 -5.22 8.70 -10.02
N ILE A 393 -3.92 8.53 -9.83
CA ILE A 393 -3.38 7.64 -8.82
C ILE A 393 -2.54 8.44 -7.83
N ASN A 394 -2.81 8.27 -6.53
CA ASN A 394 -2.12 8.94 -5.44
C ASN A 394 -1.80 7.97 -4.30
N ASN A 395 -0.67 8.18 -3.64
CA ASN A 395 -0.30 7.49 -2.41
C ASN A 395 -1.20 7.94 -1.24
N VAL A 396 -1.31 7.12 -0.18
CA VAL A 396 -2.13 7.36 1.03
C VAL A 396 -1.77 8.70 1.68
N GLU A 397 -0.48 8.94 2.02
CA GLU A 397 -0.03 10.18 2.63
C GLU A 397 -0.35 11.41 1.74
N THR A 398 -0.27 11.27 0.42
CA THR A 398 -0.64 12.34 -0.51
C THR A 398 -2.13 12.68 -0.38
N LEU A 399 -3.00 11.68 -0.31
CA LEU A 399 -4.45 11.89 -0.21
C LEU A 399 -4.84 12.54 1.12
N VAL A 400 -4.35 12.02 2.26
CA VAL A 400 -4.73 12.58 3.57
C VAL A 400 -4.23 14.01 3.79
N ASN A 401 -3.19 14.46 3.07
CA ASN A 401 -2.76 15.86 3.04
C ASN A 401 -3.81 16.80 2.43
N VAL A 402 -4.79 16.27 1.69
CA VAL A 402 -5.89 17.11 1.13
C VAL A 402 -6.79 17.64 2.23
N LEU A 403 -6.95 16.90 3.34
CA LEU A 403 -7.85 17.28 4.42
C LEU A 403 -7.48 18.65 5.05
N PRO A 404 -6.25 18.86 5.55
CA PRO A 404 -5.87 20.19 6.06
C PRO A 404 -5.91 21.28 4.98
N ILE A 405 -5.65 20.96 3.71
CA ILE A 405 -5.76 21.92 2.61
C ILE A 405 -7.20 22.40 2.45
N MET A 406 -8.20 21.52 2.55
CA MET A 406 -9.60 21.89 2.43
C MET A 406 -10.11 22.69 3.64
N VAL A 407 -9.59 22.43 4.83
CA VAL A 407 -10.01 23.10 6.07
C VAL A 407 -9.35 24.46 6.23
N ASP A 408 -8.04 24.54 6.00
CA ASP A 408 -7.22 25.72 6.29
C ASP A 408 -6.97 26.60 5.05
N GLY A 409 -7.16 26.04 3.84
CA GLY A 409 -6.85 26.66 2.56
C GLY A 409 -5.42 26.36 2.07
N GLY A 410 -5.25 26.43 0.73
CA GLY A 410 -3.98 26.10 0.07
C GLY A 410 -2.82 27.02 0.47
N GLU A 411 -3.08 28.32 0.65
CA GLU A 411 -2.05 29.29 1.07
C GLU A 411 -1.57 29.01 2.49
N ALA A 412 -2.45 28.66 3.43
CA ALA A 412 -2.08 28.33 4.80
C ALA A 412 -1.25 27.05 4.86
N TYR A 413 -1.61 26.04 4.05
CA TYR A 413 -0.81 24.82 3.90
C TYR A 413 0.59 25.13 3.33
N ARG A 414 0.67 25.98 2.30
CA ARG A 414 1.92 26.38 1.64
C ARG A 414 2.87 27.14 2.56
N ALA A 415 2.34 27.85 3.56
CA ALA A 415 3.14 28.58 4.55
C ALA A 415 3.88 27.65 5.55
N THR A 416 3.57 26.34 5.55
CA THR A 416 4.26 25.32 6.36
C THR A 416 5.35 24.66 5.53
N GLY A 417 6.50 24.33 6.14
CA GLY A 417 7.65 23.73 5.45
C GLY A 417 8.52 24.78 4.75
N THR A 418 8.98 24.48 3.54
CA THR A 418 9.79 25.40 2.73
C THR A 418 9.03 25.87 1.50
N GLU A 419 9.50 26.96 0.86
CA GLU A 419 8.87 27.52 -0.34
C GLU A 419 8.70 26.48 -1.46
N ARG A 420 9.67 25.56 -1.62
CA ARG A 420 9.71 24.55 -2.67
C ARG A 420 9.25 23.15 -2.22
N SER A 421 9.23 22.91 -0.91
CA SER A 421 8.72 21.70 -0.29
C SER A 421 7.71 22.06 0.80
N PRO A 422 6.47 22.43 0.43
CA PRO A 422 5.45 22.85 1.40
C PRO A 422 4.82 21.67 2.14
N GLY A 423 4.30 21.96 3.32
CA GLY A 423 3.56 21.05 4.18
C GLY A 423 4.43 20.25 5.13
N THR A 424 3.83 19.20 5.69
CA THR A 424 4.51 18.21 6.53
C THR A 424 4.84 16.94 5.74
N ARG A 425 5.70 16.10 6.32
CA ARG A 425 6.02 14.78 5.82
C ARG A 425 6.09 13.77 6.94
N LEU A 426 5.70 12.54 6.63
CA LEU A 426 5.86 11.39 7.51
C LEU A 426 7.22 10.72 7.27
N PHE A 427 7.96 10.48 8.36
CA PHE A 427 9.24 9.78 8.37
C PHE A 427 9.13 8.46 9.12
N CYS A 428 9.58 7.37 8.50
CA CYS A 428 9.63 6.03 9.08
C CYS A 428 11.02 5.79 9.68
N LEU A 429 11.14 5.81 11.00
CA LEU A 429 12.39 5.58 11.70
C LEU A 429 12.50 4.14 12.18
N SER A 430 13.61 3.49 11.85
CA SER A 430 13.90 2.09 12.24
C SER A 430 15.41 1.85 12.37
N GLY A 431 15.81 0.64 12.77
CA GLY A 431 17.19 0.29 13.03
C GLY A 431 17.67 0.79 14.41
N ARG A 432 18.92 1.30 14.50
CA ARG A 432 19.60 1.68 15.75
C ARG A 432 19.16 3.06 16.28
N VAL A 433 17.87 3.29 16.40
CA VAL A 433 17.29 4.51 16.95
C VAL A 433 16.55 4.21 18.25
N ALA A 434 16.60 5.12 19.24
CA ALA A 434 16.07 4.86 20.58
C ALA A 434 14.55 4.60 20.60
N ASN A 435 13.81 5.36 19.80
CA ASN A 435 12.36 5.22 19.67
C ASN A 435 11.98 5.02 18.20
N PRO A 436 12.10 3.79 17.66
CA PRO A 436 11.67 3.52 16.29
C PRO A 436 10.16 3.73 16.16
N GLY A 437 9.72 4.29 15.02
CA GLY A 437 8.32 4.62 14.81
C GLY A 437 8.13 5.62 13.68
N ILE A 438 6.90 6.16 13.58
CA ILE A 438 6.56 7.19 12.63
C ILE A 438 6.62 8.58 13.28
N TYR A 439 7.13 9.56 12.52
CA TYR A 439 7.27 10.94 12.94
C TYR A 439 6.75 11.88 11.86
N GLU A 440 5.93 12.86 12.26
CA GLU A 440 5.47 13.93 11.39
C GLU A 440 6.29 15.20 11.67
N HIS A 441 6.90 15.73 10.63
CA HIS A 441 7.64 17.00 10.71
C HIS A 441 7.37 17.86 9.48
N GLU A 442 7.51 19.17 9.64
CA GLU A 442 7.55 20.08 8.51
C GLU A 442 8.78 19.79 7.65
N PHE A 443 8.65 19.97 6.34
CA PHE A 443 9.81 19.94 5.47
C PHE A 443 10.84 21.00 5.89
N GLY A 444 12.13 20.66 5.78
CA GLY A 444 13.24 21.52 6.21
C GLY A 444 13.85 21.12 7.55
N ILE A 445 13.22 20.23 8.32
CA ILE A 445 13.92 19.58 9.44
C ILE A 445 15.18 18.89 8.93
N THR A 446 16.29 18.95 9.70
CA THR A 446 17.51 18.22 9.34
C THR A 446 17.39 16.74 9.66
N LEU A 447 18.22 15.90 9.02
CA LEU A 447 18.28 14.48 9.37
C LEU A 447 18.65 14.30 10.86
N ARG A 448 19.58 15.12 11.38
CA ARG A 448 19.93 15.18 12.81
C ARG A 448 18.69 15.46 13.67
N GLY A 449 17.91 16.48 13.31
CA GLY A 449 16.70 16.85 14.05
C GLY A 449 15.65 15.73 14.10
N VAL A 450 15.50 14.94 13.03
CA VAL A 450 14.59 13.78 13.02
C VAL A 450 15.13 12.66 13.93
N LEU A 451 16.45 12.41 13.94
CA LEU A 451 17.06 11.42 14.83
C LEU A 451 16.95 11.86 16.30
N GLU A 452 17.17 13.14 16.61
CA GLU A 452 17.00 13.69 17.96
C GLU A 452 15.54 13.58 18.45
N ALA A 453 14.57 13.86 17.58
CA ALA A 453 13.14 13.69 17.89
C ALA A 453 12.79 12.23 18.25
N ALA A 454 13.54 11.28 17.72
CA ALA A 454 13.40 9.85 18.02
C ALA A 454 14.30 9.39 19.18
N GLY A 455 14.88 10.30 19.95
CA GLY A 455 15.69 9.99 21.12
C GLY A 455 17.16 9.67 20.83
N GLY A 456 17.62 9.90 19.60
CA GLY A 456 19.00 9.68 19.17
C GLY A 456 19.33 8.25 18.77
N VAL A 457 20.60 8.01 18.51
CA VAL A 457 21.14 6.70 18.07
C VAL A 457 21.46 5.84 19.29
N ILE A 458 21.16 4.54 19.23
CA ILE A 458 21.48 3.61 20.31
C ILE A 458 22.98 3.28 20.30
N GLY A 459 23.65 3.46 21.44
CA GLY A 459 25.02 3.03 21.68
C GLY A 459 26.11 3.93 21.08
N ALA A 460 25.73 5.02 20.40
CA ALA A 460 26.67 5.98 19.82
C ALA A 460 26.08 7.38 19.75
N ASP A 461 26.96 8.41 19.65
CA ASP A 461 26.50 9.79 19.45
C ASP A 461 26.01 10.05 18.00
N GLU A 462 26.56 9.32 17.03
CA GLU A 462 26.22 9.43 15.61
C GLU A 462 26.09 8.05 14.98
N PRO A 463 25.25 7.90 13.93
CA PRO A 463 25.11 6.63 13.20
C PRO A 463 26.36 6.33 12.36
N HIS A 464 26.66 5.05 12.16
CA HIS A 464 27.63 4.63 11.15
C HIS A 464 27.14 4.96 9.73
N ALA A 465 25.87 4.67 9.45
CA ALA A 465 25.21 5.04 8.21
C ALA A 465 23.69 5.19 8.43
N VAL A 466 23.03 5.94 7.55
CA VAL A 466 21.57 6.05 7.48
C VAL A 466 21.13 5.74 6.06
N LEU A 467 20.25 4.74 5.88
CA LEU A 467 19.56 4.53 4.62
C LEU A 467 18.37 5.49 4.55
N LEU A 468 18.45 6.45 3.64
CA LEU A 468 17.42 7.47 3.42
C LEU A 468 16.59 7.14 2.18
N GLY A 469 15.27 7.07 2.33
CA GLY A 469 14.33 6.92 1.21
C GLY A 469 13.89 5.49 0.90
N GLY A 470 14.36 4.49 1.64
CA GLY A 470 14.03 3.07 1.46
C GLY A 470 15.09 2.29 0.68
N ALA A 471 14.82 1.04 0.32
CA ALA A 471 15.77 0.17 -0.38
C ALA A 471 16.25 0.76 -1.72
N ALA A 472 15.38 1.49 -2.43
CA ALA A 472 15.74 2.23 -3.65
C ALA A 472 16.40 3.61 -3.35
N GLY A 473 16.69 3.90 -2.09
CA GLY A 473 17.26 5.17 -1.62
C GLY A 473 18.77 5.22 -1.63
N PHE A 474 19.34 5.95 -0.65
CA PHE A 474 20.76 6.24 -0.59
C PHE A 474 21.30 6.13 0.83
N PHE A 475 22.54 5.68 0.98
CA PHE A 475 23.23 5.73 2.26
C PHE A 475 23.85 7.11 2.51
N VAL A 476 23.53 7.70 3.66
CA VAL A 476 24.04 8.98 4.16
C VAL A 476 25.00 8.68 5.31
N ARG A 477 26.14 9.38 5.36
CA ARG A 477 27.15 9.23 6.41
C ARG A 477 26.96 10.27 7.53
N SER A 478 27.60 10.04 8.67
CA SER A 478 27.56 10.94 9.84
C SER A 478 27.85 12.40 9.50
N GLY A 479 28.83 12.69 8.64
CA GLY A 479 29.14 14.05 8.20
C GLY A 479 28.04 14.78 7.40
N GLN A 480 26.92 14.14 7.10
CA GLN A 480 25.80 14.68 6.31
C GLN A 480 24.50 14.81 7.14
N LEU A 481 24.57 14.67 8.47
CA LEU A 481 23.36 14.69 9.32
C LEU A 481 22.66 16.06 9.36
N ASP A 482 23.37 17.14 9.05
CA ASP A 482 22.78 18.48 9.00
C ASP A 482 22.09 18.80 7.67
N LEU A 483 21.93 17.78 6.79
CA LEU A 483 21.17 17.87 5.54
C LEU A 483 19.70 18.18 5.84
N PRO A 484 19.14 19.30 5.31
CA PRO A 484 17.71 19.58 5.40
C PRO A 484 16.93 18.56 4.58
N LEU A 485 15.89 17.98 5.18
CA LEU A 485 15.04 17.00 4.53
C LEU A 485 13.96 17.72 3.71
N THR A 486 14.38 18.27 2.57
CA THR A 486 13.52 18.84 1.52
C THR A 486 13.72 18.11 0.20
N LEU A 487 12.83 18.31 -0.76
CA LEU A 487 12.96 17.73 -2.10
C LEU A 487 14.15 18.34 -2.87
N GLU A 488 14.39 19.64 -2.67
CA GLU A 488 15.48 20.38 -3.30
C GLU A 488 16.85 20.08 -2.71
N ASP A 489 17.00 20.13 -1.37
CA ASP A 489 18.29 19.96 -0.71
C ASP A 489 18.80 18.52 -0.82
N THR A 490 17.92 17.53 -0.65
CA THR A 490 18.29 16.12 -0.86
C THR A 490 18.72 15.85 -2.29
N ARG A 491 18.01 16.41 -3.29
CA ARG A 491 18.42 16.30 -4.70
C ARG A 491 19.77 16.98 -4.95
N ALA A 492 20.01 18.16 -4.36
CA ALA A 492 21.30 18.88 -4.48
C ALA A 492 22.44 18.09 -3.84
N ALA A 493 22.16 17.35 -2.76
CA ALA A 493 23.13 16.46 -2.11
C ALA A 493 23.31 15.10 -2.83
N GLY A 494 22.62 14.87 -3.94
CA GLY A 494 22.69 13.61 -4.69
C GLY A 494 21.97 12.45 -4.04
N VAL A 495 21.03 12.71 -3.13
CA VAL A 495 20.22 11.71 -2.43
C VAL A 495 18.72 11.98 -2.66
N SER A 496 17.84 11.11 -2.16
CA SER A 496 16.39 11.26 -2.29
C SER A 496 15.70 10.97 -0.97
N LEU A 497 14.61 11.70 -0.69
CA LEU A 497 13.73 11.38 0.42
C LEU A 497 12.92 10.08 0.18
N GLY A 498 12.78 9.67 -1.08
CA GLY A 498 12.01 8.47 -1.44
C GLY A 498 10.64 8.42 -0.77
N SER A 499 10.37 7.31 -0.06
CA SER A 499 9.14 7.09 0.71
C SER A 499 9.16 7.66 2.13
N GLY A 500 10.23 8.35 2.56
CA GLY A 500 10.35 8.92 3.91
C GLY A 500 11.02 7.99 4.93
N VAL A 501 11.72 6.96 4.47
CA VAL A 501 12.50 6.05 5.33
C VAL A 501 13.74 6.76 5.87
N VAL A 502 14.01 6.53 7.17
CA VAL A 502 15.24 6.87 7.88
C VAL A 502 15.64 5.63 8.69
N MET A 503 16.44 4.74 8.10
CA MET A 503 16.89 3.51 8.75
C MET A 503 18.34 3.67 9.21
N VAL A 504 18.57 3.49 10.50
CA VAL A 504 19.84 3.79 11.17
C VAL A 504 20.63 2.52 11.39
N PHE A 505 21.94 2.56 11.03
CA PHE A 505 22.90 1.48 11.22
C PHE A 505 24.02 1.91 12.16
N GLY A 506 24.44 1.03 13.06
CA GLY A 506 25.56 1.16 13.95
C GLY A 506 26.86 0.56 13.37
N GLU A 507 27.96 0.69 14.09
CA GLU A 507 29.26 0.12 13.69
C GLU A 507 29.26 -1.43 13.70
N GLU A 508 28.40 -2.03 14.50
CA GLU A 508 28.23 -3.48 14.62
C GLU A 508 27.41 -4.11 13.49
N ASP A 509 26.71 -3.30 12.69
CA ASP A 509 25.89 -3.80 11.59
C ASP A 509 26.75 -4.10 10.35
N ASP A 510 26.59 -5.30 9.78
CA ASP A 510 27.30 -5.68 8.57
C ASP A 510 26.69 -4.98 7.35
N MET A 511 27.35 -3.90 6.92
CA MET A 511 26.91 -3.11 5.77
C MET A 511 27.01 -3.85 4.45
N VAL A 512 27.92 -4.84 4.34
CA VAL A 512 28.03 -5.66 3.12
C VAL A 512 26.85 -6.60 3.02
N ASP A 513 26.48 -7.28 4.12
CA ASP A 513 25.26 -8.12 4.15
C ASP A 513 24.00 -7.27 3.94
N THR A 514 23.95 -6.07 4.52
CA THR A 514 22.84 -5.14 4.31
C THR A 514 22.65 -4.77 2.83
N VAL A 515 23.72 -4.37 2.14
CA VAL A 515 23.68 -4.02 0.71
C VAL A 515 23.35 -5.25 -0.14
N ARG A 516 23.92 -6.42 0.21
CA ARG A 516 23.60 -7.69 -0.46
C ARG A 516 22.12 -8.03 -0.31
N ARG A 517 21.53 -7.85 0.90
CA ARG A 517 20.09 -8.09 1.11
C ARG A 517 19.22 -7.15 0.30
N VAL A 518 19.61 -5.88 0.15
CA VAL A 518 18.91 -4.93 -0.74
C VAL A 518 18.97 -5.41 -2.19
N ALA A 519 20.12 -5.90 -2.65
CA ALA A 519 20.27 -6.43 -4.02
C ALA A 519 19.41 -7.70 -4.23
N GLU A 520 19.39 -8.60 -3.26
CA GLU A 520 18.54 -9.79 -3.22
C GLU A 520 17.05 -9.41 -3.30
N PHE A 521 16.60 -8.41 -2.51
CA PHE A 521 15.24 -7.88 -2.59
C PHE A 521 14.88 -7.45 -4.02
N PHE A 522 15.71 -6.66 -4.70
CA PHE A 522 15.42 -6.23 -6.07
C PHE A 522 15.48 -7.37 -7.09
N ARG A 523 16.30 -8.41 -6.85
CA ARG A 523 16.29 -9.62 -7.67
C ARG A 523 14.93 -10.34 -7.55
N ASP A 524 14.47 -10.57 -6.33
CA ASP A 524 13.28 -11.35 -6.04
C ASP A 524 12.00 -10.61 -6.44
N GLU A 525 11.98 -9.29 -6.29
CA GLU A 525 10.84 -8.44 -6.63
C GLU A 525 10.83 -7.96 -8.09
N SER A 526 11.80 -8.40 -8.90
CA SER A 526 11.77 -8.13 -10.34
C SER A 526 10.60 -8.85 -10.99
N CYS A 527 9.75 -8.11 -11.74
CA CYS A 527 8.67 -8.71 -12.54
C CYS A 527 9.17 -9.62 -13.67
N GLY A 528 10.48 -9.60 -13.98
CA GLY A 528 11.11 -10.42 -15.00
C GLY A 528 10.80 -10.03 -16.45
N GLN A 529 10.04 -8.95 -16.71
CA GLN A 529 9.60 -8.57 -18.06
C GLN A 529 10.76 -8.12 -18.94
N CYS A 530 11.62 -7.21 -18.46
CA CYS A 530 12.70 -6.66 -19.25
C CYS A 530 14.08 -7.27 -18.89
N VAL A 531 14.89 -7.54 -19.92
CA VAL A 531 16.21 -8.20 -19.76
C VAL A 531 17.17 -7.40 -18.87
N PRO A 532 17.29 -6.06 -18.98
CA PRO A 532 18.23 -5.30 -18.14
C PRO A 532 17.96 -5.47 -16.63
N CYS A 533 16.71 -5.45 -16.19
CA CYS A 533 16.35 -5.68 -14.81
C CYS A 533 16.55 -7.16 -14.42
N ARG A 534 15.92 -8.09 -15.16
CA ARG A 534 15.95 -9.52 -14.85
C ARG A 534 17.36 -10.12 -14.73
N VAL A 535 18.30 -9.67 -15.54
CA VAL A 535 19.70 -10.14 -15.51
C VAL A 535 20.55 -9.24 -14.62
N GLY A 536 20.31 -7.92 -14.64
CA GLY A 536 21.12 -6.95 -13.91
C GLY A 536 21.02 -7.10 -12.40
N THR A 537 19.82 -7.37 -11.85
CA THR A 537 19.64 -7.56 -10.40
C THR A 537 20.39 -8.79 -9.88
N ILE A 538 20.42 -9.90 -10.65
CA ILE A 538 21.23 -11.09 -10.31
C ILE A 538 22.72 -10.72 -10.24
N ARG A 539 23.21 -9.93 -11.21
CA ARG A 539 24.62 -9.51 -11.25
C ARG A 539 24.99 -8.50 -10.16
N GLN A 540 24.01 -7.71 -9.68
CA GLN A 540 24.25 -6.79 -8.56
C GLN A 540 24.38 -7.52 -7.23
N GLU A 541 23.69 -8.63 -7.04
CA GLU A 541 23.77 -9.45 -5.85
C GLU A 541 25.08 -10.26 -5.78
N GLU A 542 25.58 -10.81 -6.93
CA GLU A 542 26.87 -11.51 -7.04
C GLU A 542 28.06 -10.61 -6.65
#